data_956aa54e264b0c604c6c6cc5dc354486
#
_entry.id   956aa54e264b0c604c6c6cc5dc354486
#
_cell.length_a   1.000
_cell.length_b   1.000
_cell.length_c   1.000
_cell.angle_alpha   90.00
_cell.angle_beta   90.00
_cell.angle_gamma   90.00
#
_symmetry.space_group_name_H-M   'P 1'
#
loop_
_entity.id
_entity.type
_entity.pdbx_description
1 polymer ?
#
loop_
_entity_poly.entity_id
_entity_poly.type
_entity_poly.pdbx_seq_one_letter_code
_entity_poly.pdbx_strand_id
1 'polypeptide(L)'
;MNHHRTRRLRAVPVLLSLGLVAAACSSSSSTTTSATTAAGSTATTAAGTAAAGTTASTTAGTSGTATTAGGSATTASGTATTSAGTSAPVTDADTTKRLVMVGTNGPQAMDPATSVVACEAEMLRWVYDTLIRLKPDGTFAPGLAESWESPDPSTFTMHLRHGVKFQDGTDFNADAVKAEITRAQTLKTSTQVGSLSAISSIDTPDEFTVTLHLSKPRAGILPSIFTGIAGMIPSPKAVAAAGDTYGANGASGAGPWAFDSLTPTADLHVTAWDGYWDKANRYLAGIDMLGGASEFQTKRIESGELQYATMKDVQLPEAQEGKKNGDVDFKLTPTAQYAEIYINWTKAPFDNILVRQALEYSLDRELLAKSLTQGSATASSQPLPTTSLAYDKSLEGMYPYDPAKAKDLLKQAGFPNGITVDVGAINYPYYTTLSQAVQDMVKDSGFTFNLVTVAPADINNRLYKLKDLPVAITAFAGNSDPGLTLEAKFSSTGNSNPAGTTADGIDALLAKGAGSVDQAVRSDAYKQVEDLVMKNALSIPIFHNGGLVAYTPKLQGVLKGYTTCLIGDFVSTPVYFKK
;
A
#
# COMPACT_ATOMS: atom_id res chain seq x y z
N MET A 1 -20.07 -37.75 -64.96
CA MET A 1 -18.88 -37.31 -65.73
C MET A 1 -18.12 -36.34 -64.86
N ASN A 2 -17.26 -36.88 -64.15
CA ASN A 2 -15.79 -36.73 -63.90
C ASN A 2 -15.23 -35.32 -64.19
N HIS A 3 -14.65 -34.71 -63.13
CA HIS A 3 -13.19 -34.56 -63.02
C HIS A 3 -12.75 -34.05 -61.62
N HIS A 4 -12.06 -34.94 -60.89
CA HIS A 4 -11.18 -34.65 -59.75
C HIS A 4 -9.98 -33.83 -60.24
N ARG A 5 -9.60 -32.76 -59.49
CA ARG A 5 -8.24 -32.22 -59.50
C ARG A 5 -7.70 -32.08 -58.09
N THR A 6 -6.92 -33.05 -57.70
CA THR A 6 -6.02 -33.05 -56.55
C THR A 6 -4.85 -32.07 -56.78
N ARG A 7 -4.67 -31.09 -55.87
CA ARG A 7 -3.44 -30.29 -55.79
C ARG A 7 -2.61 -30.81 -54.61
N ARG A 8 -1.46 -31.35 -54.96
CA ARG A 8 -0.41 -31.78 -54.04
C ARG A 8 0.30 -30.54 -53.45
N LEU A 9 0.35 -30.40 -52.12
CA LEU A 9 1.21 -29.49 -51.43
C LEU A 9 2.61 -30.13 -51.33
N ARG A 10 3.63 -29.38 -51.77
CA ARG A 10 5.03 -29.71 -51.59
C ARG A 10 5.48 -29.22 -50.20
N ALA A 11 5.97 -30.13 -49.40
CA ALA A 11 6.66 -29.85 -48.16
C ALA A 11 8.09 -29.39 -48.45
N VAL A 12 8.50 -28.28 -47.80
CA VAL A 12 9.90 -27.81 -47.79
C VAL A 12 10.42 -28.13 -46.37
N PRO A 13 11.53 -28.85 -46.22
CA PRO A 13 12.12 -29.09 -44.91
C PRO A 13 12.95 -27.89 -44.51
N VAL A 14 12.70 -27.31 -43.33
CA VAL A 14 13.57 -26.35 -42.63
C VAL A 14 14.52 -27.15 -41.74
N LEU A 15 15.79 -27.08 -42.08
CA LEU A 15 16.89 -27.61 -41.27
C LEU A 15 17.09 -26.71 -40.03
N LEU A 16 16.89 -27.29 -38.85
CA LEU A 16 17.33 -26.73 -37.58
C LEU A 16 18.82 -27.04 -37.39
N SER A 17 19.69 -26.05 -37.37
CA SER A 17 21.07 -26.17 -36.91
C SER A 17 21.12 -25.86 -35.40
N LEU A 18 21.33 -26.90 -34.59
CA LEU A 18 21.73 -26.80 -33.17
C LEU A 18 23.18 -26.33 -33.09
N GLY A 19 23.40 -25.13 -32.57
CA GLY A 19 24.71 -24.66 -32.12
C GLY A 19 24.87 -24.88 -30.62
N LEU A 20 25.62 -25.88 -30.21
CA LEU A 20 26.12 -26.03 -28.84
C LEU A 20 27.21 -24.97 -28.60
N VAL A 21 27.01 -24.13 -27.59
CA VAL A 21 28.09 -23.34 -26.98
C VAL A 21 28.30 -23.85 -25.57
N ALA A 22 29.42 -24.54 -25.38
CA ALA A 22 29.93 -24.92 -24.07
C ALA A 22 30.57 -23.69 -23.43
N ALA A 23 30.09 -23.25 -22.28
CA ALA A 23 30.75 -22.27 -21.45
C ALA A 23 31.57 -23.00 -20.36
N ALA A 24 32.89 -22.86 -20.43
CA ALA A 24 33.82 -23.35 -19.43
C ALA A 24 33.82 -22.43 -18.21
N CYS A 25 33.63 -23.02 -17.02
CA CYS A 25 33.94 -22.38 -15.75
C CYS A 25 35.44 -22.23 -15.56
N SER A 26 35.94 -21.04 -15.31
CA SER A 26 37.22 -20.83 -14.67
C SER A 26 37.05 -19.99 -13.40
N SER A 27 37.28 -20.67 -12.30
CA SER A 27 37.49 -20.10 -10.97
C SER A 27 38.88 -19.48 -10.88
N SER A 28 38.98 -18.23 -10.50
CA SER A 28 40.24 -17.66 -9.99
C SER A 28 40.01 -17.01 -8.64
N SER A 29 40.50 -17.70 -7.62
CA SER A 29 40.75 -17.19 -6.28
C SER A 29 41.96 -16.26 -6.29
N SER A 30 41.81 -15.04 -5.78
CA SER A 30 42.97 -14.23 -5.37
C SER A 30 42.79 -13.81 -3.91
N THR A 31 43.52 -14.50 -3.08
CA THR A 31 43.96 -14.11 -1.75
C THR A 31 44.86 -12.89 -1.82
N THR A 32 44.58 -11.84 -1.10
CA THR A 32 45.58 -10.82 -0.78
C THR A 32 45.56 -10.53 0.73
N THR A 33 46.71 -10.69 1.26
CA THR A 33 47.15 -10.66 2.65
C THR A 33 47.12 -9.25 3.24
N SER A 34 46.85 -9.20 4.51
CA SER A 34 46.90 -8.06 5.41
C SER A 34 48.30 -7.43 5.52
N ALA A 35 48.36 -6.13 5.66
CA ALA A 35 49.48 -5.46 6.31
C ALA A 35 48.95 -4.43 7.31
N THR A 36 49.26 -4.72 8.56
CA THR A 36 49.07 -3.92 9.75
C THR A 36 50.13 -2.83 9.80
N THR A 37 49.79 -1.60 10.07
CA THR A 37 50.70 -0.63 10.70
C THR A 37 49.93 0.21 11.72
N ALA A 38 50.39 0.10 12.94
CA ALA A 38 49.98 0.89 14.11
C ALA A 38 50.93 2.10 14.27
N ALA A 39 50.36 3.24 14.61
CA ALA A 39 50.97 4.33 15.37
C ALA A 39 49.81 5.20 15.84
N GLY A 40 49.50 5.42 17.07
CA GLY A 40 50.20 5.71 18.32
C GLY A 40 50.48 7.20 18.47
N SER A 41 49.58 7.95 19.20
CA SER A 41 49.98 8.97 20.19
C SER A 41 48.76 9.85 20.58
N THR A 42 48.41 9.76 21.79
CA THR A 42 48.57 10.62 22.96
C THR A 42 47.51 11.69 23.15
N ALA A 43 46.85 11.50 24.29
CA ALA A 43 45.89 12.39 24.92
C ALA A 43 46.54 13.71 25.40
N THR A 44 45.76 14.78 25.42
CA THR A 44 46.00 15.85 26.39
C THR A 44 44.65 16.40 26.89
N THR A 45 44.45 16.23 28.16
CA THR A 45 43.45 16.83 29.03
C THR A 45 43.76 18.29 29.28
N ALA A 46 42.76 19.16 29.27
CA ALA A 46 42.80 20.40 30.04
C ALA A 46 41.40 20.72 30.54
N ALA A 47 41.30 20.72 31.86
CA ALA A 47 40.18 21.23 32.65
C ALA A 47 40.32 22.74 32.83
N GLY A 48 39.20 23.43 32.93
CA GLY A 48 39.16 24.85 33.28
C GLY A 48 37.81 25.21 33.88
N THR A 49 37.88 25.50 35.16
CA THR A 49 36.87 25.80 36.16
C THR A 49 36.18 27.15 36.01
N ALA A 50 34.87 27.16 36.34
CA ALA A 50 34.08 28.07 37.17
C ALA A 50 34.14 29.62 36.99
N ALA A 51 32.97 30.23 36.98
CA ALA A 51 32.52 31.07 38.10
C ALA A 51 31.13 31.66 37.87
N ALA A 52 30.41 31.78 38.93
CA ALA A 52 29.05 32.27 39.11
C ALA A 52 28.93 33.79 39.03
N GLY A 53 27.70 34.27 38.78
CA GLY A 53 27.35 35.66 38.91
C GLY A 53 25.82 35.84 38.95
N THR A 54 25.32 35.90 40.17
CA THR A 54 24.01 36.35 40.61
C THR A 54 23.77 37.83 40.31
N THR A 55 22.54 38.19 39.85
CA THR A 55 21.82 39.33 40.48
C THR A 55 20.33 39.29 40.13
N ALA A 56 19.54 39.36 41.18
CA ALA A 56 18.10 39.55 41.21
C ALA A 56 17.76 41.06 41.04
N SER A 57 16.63 41.35 40.45
CA SER A 57 15.90 42.56 40.77
C SER A 57 14.39 42.34 40.63
N THR A 58 13.73 42.54 41.73
CA THR A 58 12.31 42.61 42.02
C THR A 58 11.66 43.88 41.49
N THR A 59 10.45 43.80 40.95
CA THR A 59 9.41 44.81 41.20
C THR A 59 8.01 44.20 41.17
N ALA A 60 7.26 44.51 42.17
CA ALA A 60 5.91 44.07 42.49
C ALA A 60 4.81 44.96 41.92
N GLY A 61 3.62 44.42 41.88
CA GLY A 61 2.32 45.12 41.82
C GLY A 61 1.42 44.62 40.69
N THR A 62 0.24 44.16 40.81
CA THR A 62 -0.88 44.38 41.74
C THR A 62 -1.97 43.32 41.49
N SER A 63 -2.68 43.01 42.53
CA SER A 63 -3.81 42.10 42.65
C SER A 63 -4.93 42.20 41.61
N GLY A 64 -5.40 41.01 41.14
CA GLY A 64 -6.71 40.84 40.52
C GLY A 64 -7.23 39.47 40.88
N THR A 65 -8.25 39.44 41.74
CA THR A 65 -8.97 38.25 42.23
C THR A 65 -9.72 37.57 41.08
N ALA A 66 -9.45 36.34 40.77
CA ALA A 66 -10.31 35.51 39.93
C ALA A 66 -10.55 34.15 40.59
N THR A 67 -11.80 33.87 40.77
CA THR A 67 -12.42 32.72 41.39
C THR A 67 -12.01 31.41 40.76
N THR A 68 -11.52 30.49 41.56
CA THR A 68 -11.27 29.09 41.17
C THR A 68 -12.57 28.34 40.95
N ALA A 69 -12.87 27.97 39.73
CA ALA A 69 -13.74 26.85 39.42
C ALA A 69 -12.88 25.63 39.11
N GLY A 70 -12.84 24.69 40.02
CA GLY A 70 -12.17 23.40 39.83
C GLY A 70 -12.88 22.59 38.77
N GLY A 71 -12.26 22.45 37.61
CA GLY A 71 -12.63 21.48 36.60
C GLY A 71 -11.70 20.27 36.73
N SER A 72 -12.22 19.17 37.25
CA SER A 72 -11.59 17.86 37.14
C SER A 72 -11.42 17.53 35.67
N ALA A 73 -10.17 17.43 35.20
CA ALA A 73 -9.87 16.83 33.93
C ALA A 73 -10.07 15.30 34.07
N THR A 74 -11.22 14.83 33.66
CA THR A 74 -11.47 13.43 33.43
C THR A 74 -10.67 13.06 32.16
N THR A 75 -9.59 12.33 32.31
CA THR A 75 -8.94 11.59 31.24
C THR A 75 -9.95 10.58 30.70
N ALA A 76 -10.56 10.88 29.56
CA ALA A 76 -11.38 9.92 28.84
C ALA A 76 -10.46 8.84 28.31
N SER A 77 -10.41 7.70 29.01
CA SER A 77 -9.92 6.43 28.45
C SER A 77 -10.87 6.06 27.32
N GLY A 78 -10.40 6.21 26.07
CA GLY A 78 -11.18 5.92 24.90
C GLY A 78 -11.30 4.42 24.69
N THR A 79 -12.28 3.78 25.33
CA THR A 79 -12.70 2.43 24.99
C THR A 79 -13.51 2.54 23.69
N ALA A 80 -12.88 2.21 22.55
CA ALA A 80 -13.61 2.11 21.29
C ALA A 80 -14.46 0.84 21.28
N THR A 81 -15.61 0.88 21.97
CA THR A 81 -16.62 -0.17 21.88
C THR A 81 -17.37 0.01 20.56
N THR A 82 -16.81 -0.47 19.45
CA THR A 82 -17.56 -0.57 18.20
C THR A 82 -18.45 -1.80 18.30
N SER A 83 -19.73 -1.56 18.57
CA SER A 83 -20.78 -2.56 18.40
C SER A 83 -20.68 -3.17 17.01
N ALA A 84 -20.52 -4.48 16.93
CA ALA A 84 -20.51 -5.22 15.67
C ALA A 84 -21.85 -5.06 14.96
N GLY A 85 -21.93 -4.10 14.06
CA GLY A 85 -23.02 -4.03 13.09
C GLY A 85 -22.84 -5.16 12.08
N THR A 86 -23.27 -6.37 12.43
CA THR A 86 -23.42 -7.45 11.45
C THR A 86 -24.49 -7.01 10.46
N SER A 87 -24.11 -6.78 9.21
CA SER A 87 -25.09 -6.67 8.14
C SER A 87 -25.99 -7.91 8.17
N ALA A 88 -27.30 -7.72 7.99
CA ALA A 88 -28.23 -8.86 7.96
C ALA A 88 -27.74 -9.89 6.92
N PRO A 89 -27.77 -11.20 7.24
CA PRO A 89 -27.31 -12.24 6.33
C PRO A 89 -28.06 -12.16 4.98
N VAL A 90 -27.32 -12.37 3.90
CA VAL A 90 -27.92 -12.44 2.55
C VAL A 90 -28.70 -13.75 2.43
N THR A 91 -30.01 -13.68 2.24
CA THR A 91 -30.91 -14.84 2.22
C THR A 91 -31.09 -15.46 0.82
N ASP A 92 -30.78 -14.71 -0.23
CA ASP A 92 -30.92 -15.11 -1.63
C ASP A 92 -29.59 -15.52 -2.30
N ALA A 93 -28.56 -15.77 -1.51
CA ALA A 93 -27.28 -16.23 -2.00
C ALA A 93 -27.29 -17.73 -2.39
N ASP A 94 -26.69 -18.06 -3.53
CA ASP A 94 -26.41 -19.44 -3.92
C ASP A 94 -25.03 -19.85 -3.36
N THR A 95 -25.02 -20.52 -2.24
CA THR A 95 -23.80 -20.96 -1.54
C THR A 95 -23.13 -22.18 -2.16
N THR A 96 -23.67 -22.74 -3.22
CA THR A 96 -23.09 -23.91 -3.92
C THR A 96 -22.11 -23.51 -5.03
N LYS A 97 -22.05 -22.23 -5.39
CA LYS A 97 -21.21 -21.73 -6.48
C LYS A 97 -19.78 -21.44 -6.03
N ARG A 98 -18.84 -21.82 -6.87
CA ARG A 98 -17.44 -21.37 -6.82
C ARG A 98 -17.31 -20.10 -7.68
N LEU A 99 -16.39 -19.21 -7.29
CA LEU A 99 -16.01 -18.04 -8.07
C LEU A 99 -14.77 -18.39 -8.89
N VAL A 100 -14.88 -18.41 -10.21
CA VAL A 100 -13.72 -18.48 -11.10
C VAL A 100 -13.35 -17.08 -11.54
N MET A 101 -12.14 -16.67 -11.21
CA MET A 101 -11.70 -15.29 -11.44
C MET A 101 -10.28 -15.21 -12.01
N VAL A 102 -9.96 -14.08 -12.61
CA VAL A 102 -8.59 -13.71 -12.99
C VAL A 102 -8.18 -12.46 -12.24
N GLY A 103 -7.07 -12.56 -11.51
CA GLY A 103 -6.36 -11.45 -10.90
C GLY A 103 -5.20 -10.95 -11.77
N THR A 104 -4.37 -10.08 -11.21
CA THR A 104 -3.13 -9.64 -11.88
C THR A 104 -2.10 -10.75 -11.92
N ASN A 105 -1.80 -11.34 -10.77
CA ASN A 105 -0.93 -12.51 -10.59
C ASN A 105 -1.35 -13.23 -9.31
N GLY A 106 -1.13 -14.55 -9.25
CA GLY A 106 -1.26 -15.34 -8.03
C GLY A 106 -0.18 -15.01 -6.99
N PRO A 107 -0.35 -15.46 -5.74
CA PRO A 107 0.69 -15.27 -4.72
C PRO A 107 1.92 -16.13 -5.02
N GLN A 108 3.08 -15.65 -4.58
CA GLN A 108 4.33 -16.42 -4.65
C GLN A 108 4.30 -17.60 -3.70
N ALA A 109 3.77 -17.38 -2.50
CA ALA A 109 3.59 -18.35 -1.44
C ALA A 109 2.43 -17.91 -0.53
N MET A 110 1.95 -18.84 0.29
CA MET A 110 0.87 -18.58 1.26
C MET A 110 1.41 -18.28 2.67
N ASP A 111 2.66 -17.80 2.82
CA ASP A 111 3.22 -17.39 4.12
C ASP A 111 3.05 -15.88 4.32
N PRO A 112 2.25 -15.43 5.31
CA PRO A 112 2.07 -14.01 5.58
C PRO A 112 3.39 -13.28 5.91
N ALA A 113 4.33 -13.90 6.62
CA ALA A 113 5.57 -13.24 7.01
C ALA A 113 6.46 -12.91 5.81
N THR A 114 6.39 -13.67 4.72
CA THR A 114 7.29 -13.52 3.56
C THR A 114 6.62 -12.92 2.32
N SER A 115 5.32 -12.63 2.38
CA SER A 115 4.58 -12.01 1.28
C SER A 115 5.20 -10.65 0.90
N VAL A 116 5.49 -10.46 -0.38
CA VAL A 116 6.25 -9.30 -0.89
C VAL A 116 5.37 -8.31 -1.65
N VAL A 117 4.17 -8.70 -2.07
CA VAL A 117 3.31 -7.92 -2.95
C VAL A 117 2.02 -7.55 -2.23
N ALA A 118 1.65 -6.27 -2.27
CA ALA A 118 0.42 -5.79 -1.64
C ALA A 118 -0.85 -6.55 -2.11
N CYS A 119 -0.86 -7.03 -3.36
CA CYS A 119 -1.96 -7.83 -3.93
C CYS A 119 -2.11 -9.20 -3.26
N GLU A 120 -1.02 -9.79 -2.78
CA GLU A 120 -1.07 -11.08 -2.08
C GLU A 120 -1.91 -10.99 -0.80
N ALA A 121 -1.90 -9.83 -0.12
CA ALA A 121 -2.69 -9.62 1.08
C ALA A 121 -4.20 -9.90 0.88
N GLU A 122 -4.75 -9.55 -0.29
CA GLU A 122 -6.16 -9.76 -0.58
C GLU A 122 -6.47 -11.26 -0.72
N MET A 123 -5.56 -12.05 -1.29
CA MET A 123 -5.71 -13.49 -1.49
C MET A 123 -5.40 -14.29 -0.23
N LEU A 124 -4.33 -13.94 0.48
CA LEU A 124 -3.96 -14.61 1.73
C LEU A 124 -5.09 -14.50 2.77
N ARG A 125 -5.81 -13.39 2.79
CA ARG A 125 -6.96 -13.18 3.69
C ARG A 125 -8.05 -14.25 3.54
N TRP A 126 -8.17 -14.87 2.37
CA TRP A 126 -9.12 -15.98 2.17
C TRP A 126 -8.82 -17.17 3.07
N VAL A 127 -7.53 -17.45 3.34
CA VAL A 127 -7.09 -18.58 4.17
C VAL A 127 -6.91 -18.17 5.63
N TYR A 128 -6.49 -16.91 5.91
CA TYR A 128 -6.05 -16.55 7.27
C TYR A 128 -7.08 -15.74 8.06
N ASP A 129 -7.94 -14.92 7.43
CA ASP A 129 -8.64 -13.81 8.08
C ASP A 129 -7.61 -12.85 8.74
N THR A 130 -8.07 -11.79 9.41
CA THR A 130 -7.19 -10.81 10.06
C THR A 130 -7.62 -10.55 11.51
N LEU A 131 -6.68 -10.13 12.35
CA LEU A 131 -6.98 -9.71 13.72
C LEU A 131 -8.02 -8.60 13.75
N ILE A 132 -7.86 -7.60 12.88
CA ILE A 132 -8.80 -6.48 12.72
C ILE A 132 -9.21 -6.42 11.25
N ARG A 133 -10.47 -6.10 10.97
CA ARG A 133 -10.99 -5.94 9.61
C ARG A 133 -11.12 -4.46 9.24
N LEU A 134 -10.92 -4.15 7.97
CA LEU A 134 -11.16 -2.82 7.41
C LEU A 134 -12.53 -2.80 6.74
N LYS A 135 -13.40 -1.87 7.15
CA LYS A 135 -14.69 -1.68 6.48
C LYS A 135 -14.53 -0.87 5.18
N PRO A 136 -15.54 -0.95 4.28
CA PRO A 136 -15.58 -0.16 3.06
C PRO A 136 -15.44 1.36 3.24
N ASP A 137 -15.87 1.88 4.38
CA ASP A 137 -15.80 3.30 4.74
C ASP A 137 -14.44 3.70 5.37
N GLY A 138 -13.47 2.79 5.42
CA GLY A 138 -12.15 3.01 6.01
C GLY A 138 -12.11 2.89 7.53
N THR A 139 -13.23 2.56 8.19
CA THR A 139 -13.26 2.32 9.64
C THR A 139 -12.87 0.87 9.97
N PHE A 140 -12.46 0.64 11.21
CA PHE A 140 -12.07 -0.69 11.67
C PHE A 140 -13.28 -1.48 12.22
N ALA A 141 -13.21 -2.80 12.06
CA ALA A 141 -14.20 -3.74 12.57
C ALA A 141 -13.54 -4.93 13.26
N PRO A 142 -14.23 -5.59 14.22
CA PRO A 142 -13.77 -6.84 14.80
C PRO A 142 -13.52 -7.93 13.73
N GLY A 143 -12.34 -8.56 13.83
CA GLY A 143 -11.96 -9.75 13.11
C GLY A 143 -11.73 -10.91 14.08
N LEU A 144 -10.52 -11.48 14.07
CA LEU A 144 -10.09 -12.47 15.06
C LEU A 144 -9.88 -11.86 16.46
N ALA A 145 -9.62 -10.55 16.55
CA ALA A 145 -9.79 -9.76 17.77
C ALA A 145 -11.21 -9.18 17.78
N GLU A 146 -11.96 -9.39 18.86
CA GLU A 146 -13.31 -8.88 19.01
C GLU A 146 -13.36 -7.45 19.56
N SER A 147 -12.28 -7.03 20.23
CA SER A 147 -12.07 -5.64 20.67
C SER A 147 -10.60 -5.35 20.89
N TRP A 148 -10.27 -4.06 20.96
CA TRP A 148 -8.93 -3.57 21.29
C TRP A 148 -9.00 -2.22 21.98
N GLU A 149 -7.94 -1.92 22.73
CA GLU A 149 -7.78 -0.66 23.42
C GLU A 149 -6.32 -0.22 23.47
N SER A 150 -6.11 1.06 23.74
CA SER A 150 -4.79 1.62 23.96
C SER A 150 -4.87 2.53 25.19
N PRO A 151 -4.47 2.03 26.37
CA PRO A 151 -4.48 2.81 27.61
C PRO A 151 -3.51 3.99 27.56
N ASP A 152 -2.47 3.88 26.76
CA ASP A 152 -1.48 4.93 26.48
C ASP A 152 -0.92 4.74 25.04
N PRO A 153 -0.25 5.76 24.45
CA PRO A 153 0.24 5.68 23.07
C PRO A 153 1.31 4.62 22.79
N SER A 154 1.84 3.95 23.82
CA SER A 154 2.87 2.92 23.71
C SER A 154 2.40 1.53 24.14
N THR A 155 1.12 1.38 24.47
CA THR A 155 0.51 0.09 24.83
C THR A 155 -0.73 -0.16 24.00
N PHE A 156 -0.85 -1.37 23.43
CA PHE A 156 -2.00 -1.79 22.64
C PHE A 156 -2.44 -3.18 23.06
N THR A 157 -3.66 -3.32 23.53
CA THR A 157 -4.23 -4.58 24.01
C THR A 157 -5.34 -5.04 23.06
N MET A 158 -5.33 -6.31 22.68
CA MET A 158 -6.37 -6.98 21.90
C MET A 158 -7.01 -8.08 22.73
N HIS A 159 -8.34 -8.16 22.68
CA HIS A 159 -9.12 -9.27 23.22
C HIS A 159 -9.55 -10.16 22.05
N LEU A 160 -9.09 -11.40 22.07
CA LEU A 160 -9.28 -12.35 20.99
C LEU A 160 -10.62 -13.06 21.08
N ARG A 161 -11.12 -13.49 19.95
CA ARG A 161 -12.37 -14.23 19.83
C ARG A 161 -12.23 -15.65 20.38
N HIS A 162 -13.18 -16.06 21.21
CA HIS A 162 -13.21 -17.41 21.78
C HIS A 162 -13.70 -18.44 20.76
N GLY A 163 -13.21 -19.68 20.90
CA GLY A 163 -13.70 -20.84 20.15
C GLY A 163 -13.33 -20.87 18.66
N VAL A 164 -12.44 -19.98 18.23
CA VAL A 164 -11.89 -19.99 16.86
C VAL A 164 -10.87 -21.11 16.75
N LYS A 165 -10.92 -21.84 15.63
CA LYS A 165 -9.93 -22.87 15.29
C LYS A 165 -9.19 -22.53 14.01
N PHE A 166 -7.99 -23.04 13.89
CA PHE A 166 -7.29 -23.12 12.62
C PHE A 166 -7.82 -24.27 11.77
N GLN A 167 -7.59 -24.22 10.47
CA GLN A 167 -8.02 -25.25 9.51
C GLN A 167 -7.41 -26.62 9.78
N ASP A 168 -6.30 -26.71 10.52
CA ASP A 168 -5.68 -27.96 10.98
C ASP A 168 -6.28 -28.50 12.30
N GLY A 169 -7.34 -27.86 12.79
CA GLY A 169 -8.10 -28.25 13.98
C GLY A 169 -7.53 -27.75 15.31
N THR A 170 -6.37 -27.08 15.33
CA THR A 170 -5.80 -26.48 16.55
C THR A 170 -6.54 -25.19 16.93
N ASP A 171 -6.44 -24.79 18.21
CA ASP A 171 -7.12 -23.60 18.71
C ASP A 171 -6.34 -22.33 18.38
N PHE A 172 -7.07 -21.28 17.98
CA PHE A 172 -6.54 -19.92 17.86
C PHE A 172 -6.59 -19.24 19.22
N ASN A 173 -5.44 -18.72 19.68
CA ASN A 173 -5.30 -18.08 20.99
C ASN A 173 -4.18 -17.03 21.01
N ALA A 174 -3.95 -16.42 22.17
CA ALA A 174 -2.94 -15.40 22.37
C ALA A 174 -1.50 -15.86 22.08
N ASP A 175 -1.18 -17.11 22.41
CA ASP A 175 0.15 -17.68 22.15
C ASP A 175 0.39 -17.85 20.64
N ALA A 176 -0.61 -18.18 19.85
CA ALA A 176 -0.50 -18.24 18.39
C ALA A 176 -0.21 -16.84 17.78
N VAL A 177 -0.88 -15.80 18.28
CA VAL A 177 -0.64 -14.42 17.87
C VAL A 177 0.79 -13.98 18.23
N LYS A 178 1.22 -14.25 19.46
CA LYS A 178 2.58 -13.96 19.94
C LYS A 178 3.63 -14.69 19.10
N ALA A 179 3.40 -15.97 18.81
CA ALA A 179 4.32 -16.78 18.02
C ALA A 179 4.51 -16.19 16.61
N GLU A 180 3.42 -15.81 15.93
CA GLU A 180 3.52 -15.24 14.58
C GLU A 180 4.15 -13.85 14.57
N ILE A 181 3.76 -12.94 15.46
CA ILE A 181 4.38 -11.61 15.52
C ILE A 181 5.89 -11.75 15.79
N THR A 182 6.29 -12.61 16.72
CA THR A 182 7.70 -12.86 17.01
C THR A 182 8.44 -13.47 15.81
N ARG A 183 7.82 -14.43 15.12
CA ARG A 183 8.37 -15.02 13.90
C ARG A 183 8.55 -13.96 12.82
N ALA A 184 7.53 -13.14 12.57
CA ALA A 184 7.55 -12.09 11.57
C ALA A 184 8.59 -10.99 11.87
N GLN A 185 8.94 -10.75 13.13
CA GLN A 185 10.01 -9.84 13.51
C GLN A 185 11.41 -10.43 13.34
N THR A 186 11.58 -11.75 13.44
CA THR A 186 12.89 -12.41 13.53
C THR A 186 13.30 -13.22 12.29
N LEU A 187 12.32 -13.62 11.47
CA LEU A 187 12.58 -14.39 10.25
C LEU A 187 13.35 -13.51 9.24
N LYS A 188 14.51 -13.98 8.77
CA LYS A 188 15.39 -13.22 7.87
C LYS A 188 14.74 -12.82 6.54
N THR A 189 13.82 -13.62 6.07
CA THR A 189 13.07 -13.39 4.82
C THR A 189 11.78 -12.60 5.04
N SER A 190 11.48 -12.21 6.28
CA SER A 190 10.25 -11.49 6.59
C SER A 190 10.23 -10.09 5.97
N THR A 191 9.12 -9.78 5.35
CA THR A 191 8.79 -8.45 4.82
C THR A 191 8.09 -7.58 5.87
N GLN A 192 7.69 -8.17 7.02
CA GLN A 192 6.90 -7.49 8.06
C GLN A 192 7.75 -6.83 9.15
N VAL A 193 9.07 -7.03 9.14
CA VAL A 193 9.98 -6.48 10.15
C VAL A 193 9.77 -4.98 10.37
N GLY A 194 9.66 -4.21 9.30
CA GLY A 194 9.46 -2.75 9.35
C GLY A 194 8.15 -2.36 10.05
N SER A 195 7.04 -2.99 9.67
CA SER A 195 5.70 -2.72 10.22
C SER A 195 5.59 -3.07 11.70
N LEU A 196 6.28 -4.13 12.14
CA LEU A 196 6.25 -4.65 13.50
C LEU A 196 7.41 -4.14 14.39
N SER A 197 8.34 -3.36 13.84
CA SER A 197 9.57 -2.92 14.52
C SER A 197 9.35 -2.09 15.79
N ALA A 198 8.20 -1.44 15.92
CA ALA A 198 7.86 -0.68 17.12
C ALA A 198 7.46 -1.58 18.30
N ILE A 199 7.07 -2.84 18.08
CA ILE A 199 6.67 -3.77 19.13
C ILE A 199 7.94 -4.29 19.82
N SER A 200 8.13 -3.92 21.08
CA SER A 200 9.31 -4.28 21.89
C SER A 200 9.11 -5.53 22.74
N SER A 201 7.88 -5.78 23.20
CA SER A 201 7.51 -7.00 23.90
C SER A 201 6.03 -7.33 23.73
N ILE A 202 5.69 -8.59 23.97
CA ILE A 202 4.34 -9.13 23.82
C ILE A 202 4.00 -9.94 25.06
N ASP A 203 2.98 -9.52 25.80
CA ASP A 203 2.44 -10.25 26.93
C ASP A 203 1.14 -10.95 26.56
N THR A 204 0.98 -12.17 27.07
CA THR A 204 -0.23 -12.99 26.96
C THR A 204 -0.70 -13.31 28.38
N PRO A 205 -1.37 -12.35 29.07
CA PRO A 205 -1.76 -12.52 30.47
C PRO A 205 -2.78 -13.63 30.67
N ASP A 206 -3.52 -13.97 29.64
CA ASP A 206 -4.44 -15.10 29.56
C ASP A 206 -4.53 -15.63 28.12
N GLU A 207 -5.33 -16.67 27.91
CA GLU A 207 -5.47 -17.39 26.63
C GLU A 207 -6.01 -16.50 25.49
N PHE A 208 -6.74 -15.43 25.79
CA PHE A 208 -7.44 -14.60 24.81
C PHE A 208 -7.08 -13.12 24.89
N THR A 209 -6.05 -12.75 25.64
CA THR A 209 -5.58 -11.37 25.73
C THR A 209 -4.13 -11.25 25.25
N VAL A 210 -3.89 -10.31 24.32
CA VAL A 210 -2.56 -9.98 23.81
C VAL A 210 -2.29 -8.51 24.07
N THR A 211 -1.24 -8.21 24.84
CA THR A 211 -0.78 -6.84 25.09
C THR A 211 0.55 -6.61 24.42
N LEU A 212 0.60 -5.61 23.55
CA LEU A 212 1.78 -5.19 22.81
C LEU A 212 2.36 -3.94 23.47
N HIS A 213 3.64 -3.99 23.87
CA HIS A 213 4.40 -2.83 24.35
C HIS A 213 5.26 -2.28 23.24
N LEU A 214 5.22 -0.96 23.05
CA LEU A 214 5.89 -0.29 21.95
C LEU A 214 7.08 0.52 22.41
N SER A 215 8.16 0.49 21.65
CA SER A 215 9.39 1.26 21.89
C SER A 215 9.22 2.77 21.64
N LYS A 216 8.12 3.16 21.01
CA LYS A 216 7.74 4.56 20.73
C LYS A 216 6.22 4.69 20.61
N PRO A 217 5.64 5.89 20.85
CA PRO A 217 4.20 6.13 20.74
C PRO A 217 3.67 5.87 19.33
N ARG A 218 3.07 4.70 19.09
CA ARG A 218 2.53 4.27 17.78
C ARG A 218 1.28 3.38 17.89
N ALA A 219 0.63 3.32 19.03
CA ALA A 219 -0.52 2.44 19.25
C ALA A 219 -1.67 2.72 18.22
N GLY A 220 -1.83 3.97 17.81
CA GLY A 220 -2.88 4.37 16.89
C GLY A 220 -2.76 3.84 15.47
N ILE A 221 -1.58 3.38 15.05
CA ILE A 221 -1.37 2.81 13.71
C ILE A 221 -1.56 1.29 13.69
N LEU A 222 -1.52 0.62 14.84
CA LEU A 222 -1.60 -0.84 14.93
C LEU A 222 -2.92 -1.41 14.39
N PRO A 223 -4.10 -0.80 14.63
CA PRO A 223 -5.32 -1.30 14.00
C PRO A 223 -5.19 -1.43 12.48
N SER A 224 -4.58 -0.45 11.82
CA SER A 224 -4.36 -0.49 10.38
C SER A 224 -3.36 -1.58 9.98
N ILE A 225 -2.25 -1.73 10.70
CA ILE A 225 -1.26 -2.79 10.47
C ILE A 225 -1.93 -4.17 10.56
N PHE A 226 -2.80 -4.37 11.55
CA PHE A 226 -3.48 -5.65 11.77
C PHE A 226 -4.70 -5.90 10.87
N THR A 227 -5.09 -4.95 10.02
CA THR A 227 -6.02 -5.23 8.91
C THR A 227 -5.30 -5.84 7.69
N GLY A 228 -3.98 -5.77 7.65
CA GLY A 228 -3.12 -6.28 6.58
C GLY A 228 -2.49 -7.64 6.91
N ILE A 229 -1.41 -7.92 6.20
CA ILE A 229 -0.67 -9.20 6.29
C ILE A 229 -0.19 -9.47 7.72
N ALA A 230 0.27 -8.45 8.45
CA ALA A 230 0.75 -8.61 9.83
C ALA A 230 -0.36 -9.01 10.83
N GLY A 231 -1.63 -8.90 10.44
CA GLY A 231 -2.78 -9.38 11.22
C GLY A 231 -3.23 -10.80 10.87
N MET A 232 -2.57 -11.46 9.92
CA MET A 232 -2.89 -12.81 9.48
C MET A 232 -2.07 -13.82 10.27
N ILE A 233 -2.74 -14.66 11.03
CA ILE A 233 -2.08 -15.58 11.96
C ILE A 233 -2.16 -17.00 11.39
N PRO A 234 -1.03 -17.62 11.03
CA PRO A 234 -0.97 -19.03 10.66
C PRO A 234 -1.02 -19.93 11.89
N SER A 235 -1.44 -21.20 11.70
CA SER A 235 -1.33 -22.21 12.74
C SER A 235 0.14 -22.43 13.12
N PRO A 236 0.52 -22.26 14.40
CA PRO A 236 1.88 -22.54 14.84
C PRO A 236 2.31 -24.00 14.60
N LYS A 237 1.36 -24.94 14.66
CA LYS A 237 1.60 -26.35 14.35
C LYS A 237 1.94 -26.54 12.88
N ALA A 238 1.20 -25.91 11.97
CA ALA A 238 1.47 -26.00 10.54
C ALA A 238 2.80 -25.35 10.16
N VAL A 239 3.12 -24.18 10.75
CA VAL A 239 4.42 -23.52 10.57
C VAL A 239 5.57 -24.41 11.07
N ALA A 240 5.46 -24.98 12.27
CA ALA A 240 6.47 -25.86 12.82
C ALA A 240 6.69 -27.13 12.00
N ALA A 241 5.61 -27.69 11.44
CA ALA A 241 5.68 -28.90 10.61
C ALA A 241 6.35 -28.65 9.24
N ALA A 242 6.12 -27.47 8.64
CA ALA A 242 6.62 -27.14 7.31
C ALA A 242 7.99 -26.42 7.35
N GLY A 243 8.36 -25.79 8.49
CA GLY A 243 9.60 -25.03 8.63
C GLY A 243 9.75 -23.95 7.56
N ASP A 244 10.93 -23.86 6.94
CA ASP A 244 11.26 -22.87 5.91
C ASP A 244 10.44 -22.99 4.61
N THR A 245 9.68 -24.09 4.44
CA THR A 245 8.81 -24.31 3.28
C THR A 245 7.35 -23.96 3.53
N TYR A 246 7.03 -23.37 4.68
CA TYR A 246 5.67 -22.96 4.99
C TYR A 246 5.13 -22.00 3.93
N GLY A 247 3.89 -22.24 3.52
CA GLY A 247 3.21 -21.45 2.48
C GLY A 247 3.52 -21.86 1.03
N ALA A 248 4.57 -22.64 0.78
CA ALA A 248 4.89 -23.11 -0.57
C ALA A 248 3.99 -24.30 -1.00
N ASN A 249 3.73 -25.23 -0.07
CA ASN A 249 2.98 -26.46 -0.36
C ASN A 249 1.74 -26.65 0.51
N GLY A 250 1.37 -25.66 1.30
CA GLY A 250 0.24 -25.70 2.20
C GLY A 250 0.14 -24.46 3.06
N ALA A 251 -1.05 -24.21 3.54
CA ALA A 251 -1.35 -23.11 4.44
C ALA A 251 -2.47 -23.54 5.40
N SER A 252 -2.43 -23.07 6.63
CA SER A 252 -3.46 -23.30 7.64
C SER A 252 -3.66 -22.02 8.44
N GLY A 253 -4.78 -21.38 8.24
CA GLY A 253 -5.21 -20.17 8.93
C GLY A 253 -6.56 -20.35 9.61
N ALA A 254 -7.18 -19.24 10.00
CA ALA A 254 -8.52 -19.19 10.58
C ALA A 254 -9.54 -18.51 9.63
N GLY A 255 -9.23 -18.40 8.35
CA GLY A 255 -10.06 -17.75 7.34
C GLY A 255 -11.19 -18.64 6.80
N PRO A 256 -12.06 -18.08 5.95
CA PRO A 256 -13.28 -18.73 5.46
C PRO A 256 -13.05 -19.87 4.47
N TRP A 257 -11.92 -19.92 3.78
CA TRP A 257 -11.61 -20.96 2.80
C TRP A 257 -10.31 -21.65 3.15
N ALA A 258 -10.32 -22.99 3.08
CA ALA A 258 -9.13 -23.82 3.23
C ALA A 258 -8.32 -23.83 1.92
N PHE A 259 -7.01 -23.88 2.04
CA PHE A 259 -6.07 -24.00 0.93
C PHE A 259 -6.21 -25.37 0.25
N ASP A 260 -6.36 -25.37 -1.07
CA ASP A 260 -6.36 -26.58 -1.89
C ASP A 260 -5.03 -26.75 -2.63
N SER A 261 -4.67 -25.74 -3.44
CA SER A 261 -3.43 -25.78 -4.24
C SER A 261 -2.98 -24.38 -4.68
N LEU A 262 -1.68 -24.26 -4.95
CA LEU A 262 -1.02 -23.05 -5.45
C LEU A 262 -0.05 -23.40 -6.58
N THR A 263 -0.19 -22.72 -7.72
CA THR A 263 0.88 -22.60 -8.70
C THR A 263 1.49 -21.21 -8.51
N PRO A 264 2.72 -21.08 -8.00
CA PRO A 264 3.30 -19.77 -7.66
C PRO A 264 3.20 -18.76 -8.79
N THR A 265 2.79 -17.55 -8.47
CA THR A 265 2.55 -16.43 -9.40
C THR A 265 1.46 -16.66 -10.46
N ALA A 266 0.76 -17.78 -10.41
CA ALA A 266 -0.31 -18.15 -11.34
C ALA A 266 -1.62 -18.46 -10.60
N ASP A 267 -1.90 -19.71 -10.30
CA ASP A 267 -3.23 -20.13 -9.85
C ASP A 267 -3.29 -20.38 -8.34
N LEU A 268 -4.38 -19.96 -7.71
CA LEU A 268 -4.70 -20.28 -6.31
C LEU A 268 -6.12 -20.86 -6.24
N HIS A 269 -6.23 -22.03 -5.63
CA HIS A 269 -7.52 -22.70 -5.39
C HIS A 269 -7.77 -22.84 -3.90
N VAL A 270 -8.97 -22.43 -3.47
CA VAL A 270 -9.41 -22.56 -2.08
C VAL A 270 -10.85 -23.04 -2.02
N THR A 271 -11.19 -23.87 -1.01
CA THR A 271 -12.52 -24.43 -0.80
C THR A 271 -13.10 -23.97 0.53
N ALA A 272 -14.41 -23.75 0.57
CA ALA A 272 -15.13 -23.32 1.76
C ALA A 272 -14.83 -24.23 2.96
N TRP A 273 -14.44 -23.61 4.09
CA TRP A 273 -14.13 -24.35 5.30
C TRP A 273 -15.26 -24.28 6.33
N ASP A 274 -15.81 -25.44 6.71
CA ASP A 274 -16.97 -25.50 7.61
C ASP A 274 -16.63 -25.17 9.07
N GLY A 275 -15.36 -25.15 9.44
CA GLY A 275 -14.87 -24.70 10.75
C GLY A 275 -14.83 -23.16 10.93
N TYR A 276 -15.07 -22.38 9.88
CA TYR A 276 -14.97 -20.92 9.93
C TYR A 276 -15.93 -20.31 10.96
N TRP A 277 -15.43 -19.42 11.79
CA TRP A 277 -16.19 -18.83 12.89
C TRP A 277 -17.34 -17.93 12.42
N ASP A 278 -17.21 -17.27 11.25
CA ASP A 278 -18.19 -16.32 10.68
C ASP A 278 -18.88 -16.90 9.44
N LYS A 279 -19.38 -18.15 9.54
CA LYS A 279 -20.02 -18.88 8.43
C LYS A 279 -21.19 -18.13 7.80
N ALA A 280 -21.90 -17.33 8.57
CA ALA A 280 -23.05 -16.57 8.10
C ALA A 280 -22.70 -15.54 7.02
N ASN A 281 -21.44 -15.15 6.93
CA ASN A 281 -20.94 -14.17 5.96
C ASN A 281 -20.05 -14.79 4.86
N ARG A 282 -19.96 -16.15 4.77
CA ARG A 282 -19.29 -16.86 3.68
C ARG A 282 -20.33 -17.41 2.71
N TYR A 283 -20.37 -16.93 1.49
CA TYR A 283 -21.39 -17.29 0.49
C TYR A 283 -20.87 -18.07 -0.71
N LEU A 284 -19.56 -18.24 -0.88
CA LEU A 284 -18.96 -18.97 -1.98
C LEU A 284 -18.51 -20.37 -1.51
N ALA A 285 -18.79 -21.40 -2.33
CA ALA A 285 -18.29 -22.76 -2.10
C ALA A 285 -16.76 -22.87 -2.26
N GLY A 286 -16.15 -21.92 -2.93
CA GLY A 286 -14.71 -21.84 -3.14
C GLY A 286 -14.36 -20.72 -4.11
N ILE A 287 -13.06 -20.49 -4.28
CA ILE A 287 -12.52 -19.52 -5.22
C ILE A 287 -11.43 -20.20 -6.03
N ASP A 288 -11.52 -20.08 -7.34
CA ASP A 288 -10.52 -20.50 -8.31
C ASP A 288 -9.95 -19.27 -8.97
N MET A 289 -8.85 -18.74 -8.44
CA MET A 289 -8.13 -17.64 -9.04
C MET A 289 -7.12 -18.18 -10.04
N LEU A 290 -7.26 -17.75 -11.28
CA LEU A 290 -6.40 -18.14 -12.38
C LEU A 290 -5.40 -17.02 -12.68
N GLY A 291 -4.15 -17.38 -12.95
CA GLY A 291 -3.12 -16.44 -13.36
C GLY A 291 -3.29 -16.00 -14.82
N GLY A 292 -2.65 -14.88 -15.14
CA GLY A 292 -2.56 -14.40 -16.51
C GLY A 292 -3.70 -13.48 -16.91
N ALA A 293 -3.46 -12.16 -16.77
CA ALA A 293 -4.31 -11.17 -17.43
C ALA A 293 -4.26 -11.35 -18.94
N SER A 294 -5.40 -11.60 -19.58
CA SER A 294 -5.52 -11.65 -21.05
C SER A 294 -6.21 -10.40 -21.57
N GLU A 295 -6.13 -10.20 -22.88
CA GLU A 295 -6.84 -9.10 -23.56
C GLU A 295 -8.34 -9.40 -23.78
N PHE A 296 -8.81 -10.61 -23.43
CA PHE A 296 -10.16 -11.09 -23.75
C PHE A 296 -11.03 -11.35 -22.51
N GLN A 297 -10.80 -10.62 -21.42
CA GLN A 297 -11.50 -10.90 -20.15
C GLN A 297 -13.01 -10.73 -20.26
N THR A 298 -13.48 -9.71 -20.96
CA THR A 298 -14.92 -9.48 -21.18
C THR A 298 -15.55 -10.68 -21.90
N LYS A 299 -14.92 -11.20 -22.95
CA LYS A 299 -15.42 -12.37 -23.69
C LYS A 299 -15.43 -13.65 -22.86
N ARG A 300 -14.48 -13.82 -21.97
CA ARG A 300 -14.44 -14.96 -21.04
C ARG A 300 -15.57 -14.87 -20.00
N ILE A 301 -15.95 -13.64 -19.59
CA ILE A 301 -17.12 -13.43 -18.71
C ILE A 301 -18.41 -13.68 -19.47
N GLU A 302 -18.54 -13.18 -20.68
CA GLU A 302 -19.70 -13.40 -21.57
C GLU A 302 -19.95 -14.89 -21.84
N SER A 303 -18.88 -15.66 -22.06
CA SER A 303 -18.96 -17.12 -22.25
C SER A 303 -19.27 -17.92 -20.97
N GLY A 304 -19.18 -17.28 -19.81
CA GLY A 304 -19.34 -17.93 -18.50
C GLY A 304 -18.09 -18.66 -17.99
N GLU A 305 -16.96 -18.58 -18.70
CA GLU A 305 -15.67 -19.14 -18.26
C GLU A 305 -15.17 -18.46 -16.98
N LEU A 306 -15.32 -17.15 -16.91
CA LEU A 306 -15.01 -16.34 -15.73
C LEU A 306 -16.27 -15.70 -15.16
N GLN A 307 -16.22 -15.39 -13.87
CA GLN A 307 -17.27 -14.59 -13.22
C GLN A 307 -16.76 -13.24 -12.74
N TYR A 308 -15.42 -13.07 -12.68
CA TYR A 308 -14.76 -11.85 -12.25
C TYR A 308 -13.39 -11.72 -12.92
N ALA A 309 -13.01 -10.53 -13.31
CA ALA A 309 -11.69 -10.26 -13.85
C ALA A 309 -11.20 -8.85 -13.50
N THR A 310 -9.93 -8.72 -13.10
CA THR A 310 -9.23 -7.44 -13.13
C THR A 310 -8.90 -7.09 -14.57
N MET A 311 -9.03 -5.82 -14.94
CA MET A 311 -8.84 -5.34 -16.30
C MET A 311 -7.86 -4.17 -16.33
N LYS A 312 -7.23 -3.95 -17.49
CA LYS A 312 -6.42 -2.77 -17.75
C LYS A 312 -7.32 -1.60 -18.20
N ASP A 313 -6.89 -0.37 -17.97
CA ASP A 313 -7.62 0.84 -18.35
C ASP A 313 -8.03 0.86 -19.84
N VAL A 314 -7.14 0.39 -20.72
CA VAL A 314 -7.41 0.29 -22.15
C VAL A 314 -8.60 -0.62 -22.51
N GLN A 315 -9.07 -1.46 -21.60
CA GLN A 315 -10.22 -2.36 -21.78
C GLN A 315 -11.54 -1.74 -21.28
N LEU A 316 -11.52 -0.52 -20.75
CA LEU A 316 -12.74 0.15 -20.29
C LEU A 316 -13.83 0.27 -21.38
N PRO A 317 -13.51 0.63 -22.64
CA PRO A 317 -14.53 0.66 -23.69
C PRO A 317 -15.20 -0.72 -23.93
N GLU A 318 -14.43 -1.80 -23.84
CA GLU A 318 -14.94 -3.17 -23.99
C GLU A 318 -15.88 -3.55 -22.82
N ALA A 319 -15.51 -3.19 -21.59
CA ALA A 319 -16.36 -3.40 -20.42
C ALA A 319 -17.67 -2.58 -20.51
N GLN A 320 -17.60 -1.35 -21.03
CA GLN A 320 -18.78 -0.50 -21.27
C GLN A 320 -19.73 -1.11 -22.31
N GLU A 321 -19.19 -1.68 -23.38
CA GLU A 321 -20.01 -2.35 -24.40
C GLU A 321 -20.66 -3.63 -23.85
N GLY A 322 -19.89 -4.47 -23.12
CA GLY A 322 -20.44 -5.66 -22.46
C GLY A 322 -21.56 -5.33 -21.46
N LYS A 323 -21.43 -4.21 -20.72
CA LYS A 323 -22.49 -3.72 -19.83
C LYS A 323 -23.73 -3.26 -20.61
N LYS A 324 -23.57 -2.57 -21.70
CA LYS A 324 -24.68 -2.13 -22.57
C LYS A 324 -25.45 -3.32 -23.13
N ASN A 325 -24.75 -4.41 -23.44
CA ASN A 325 -25.36 -5.65 -23.94
C ASN A 325 -26.01 -6.47 -22.81
N GLY A 326 -25.71 -6.18 -21.54
CA GLY A 326 -26.24 -6.88 -20.36
C GLY A 326 -25.48 -8.16 -19.98
N ASP A 327 -24.37 -8.46 -20.66
CA ASP A 327 -23.59 -9.68 -20.46
C ASP A 327 -22.54 -9.53 -19.35
N VAL A 328 -22.09 -8.31 -19.11
CA VAL A 328 -21.05 -7.96 -18.15
C VAL A 328 -21.49 -6.72 -17.36
N ASP A 329 -21.12 -6.67 -16.10
CA ASP A 329 -21.10 -5.42 -15.33
C ASP A 329 -19.64 -5.06 -15.02
N PHE A 330 -19.37 -3.80 -14.67
CA PHE A 330 -18.03 -3.37 -14.33
C PHE A 330 -18.06 -2.31 -13.22
N LYS A 331 -16.92 -2.17 -12.53
CA LYS A 331 -16.68 -1.08 -11.59
C LYS A 331 -15.34 -0.43 -11.84
N LEU A 332 -15.35 0.89 -11.69
CA LEU A 332 -14.15 1.69 -11.45
C LEU A 332 -14.05 1.96 -9.96
N THR A 333 -12.88 1.76 -9.38
CA THR A 333 -12.62 2.02 -7.98
C THR A 333 -11.31 2.79 -7.83
N PRO A 334 -11.28 3.89 -7.04
CA PRO A 334 -10.02 4.56 -6.73
C PRO A 334 -9.09 3.62 -5.98
N THR A 335 -7.81 3.68 -6.30
CA THR A 335 -6.76 3.00 -5.56
C THR A 335 -5.91 4.01 -4.78
N ALA A 336 -5.12 3.56 -3.81
CA ALA A 336 -4.16 4.43 -3.13
C ALA A 336 -2.92 4.73 -3.98
N GLN A 337 -2.76 4.07 -5.12
CA GLN A 337 -1.66 4.33 -6.02
C GLN A 337 -1.92 5.61 -6.82
N TYR A 338 -0.92 6.49 -6.90
CA TYR A 338 -1.01 7.67 -7.73
C TYR A 338 0.24 7.86 -8.59
N ALA A 339 0.03 8.35 -9.81
CA ALA A 339 1.08 8.82 -10.69
C ALA A 339 1.56 10.20 -10.22
N GLU A 340 2.87 10.41 -10.24
CA GLU A 340 3.46 11.66 -9.77
C GLU A 340 4.71 12.05 -10.55
N ILE A 341 5.03 13.35 -10.51
CA ILE A 341 6.38 13.81 -10.69
C ILE A 341 7.03 13.79 -9.30
N TYR A 342 7.87 12.77 -9.07
CA TYR A 342 8.71 12.67 -7.90
C TYR A 342 9.75 13.79 -7.93
N ILE A 343 9.95 14.47 -6.80
CA ILE A 343 10.96 15.51 -6.63
C ILE A 343 11.75 15.30 -5.34
N ASN A 344 13.06 15.56 -5.40
CA ASN A 344 13.88 15.74 -4.22
C ASN A 344 14.00 17.23 -3.92
N TRP A 345 13.22 17.75 -3.00
CA TRP A 345 13.13 19.17 -2.67
C TRP A 345 14.35 19.75 -1.95
N THR A 346 15.42 18.96 -1.75
CA THR A 346 16.72 19.45 -1.26
C THR A 346 17.76 19.59 -2.37
N LYS A 347 17.38 19.26 -3.61
CA LYS A 347 18.26 19.32 -4.78
C LYS A 347 17.83 20.44 -5.71
N ALA A 348 18.82 21.26 -6.15
CA ALA A 348 18.57 22.25 -7.18
C ALA A 348 18.06 21.61 -8.47
N PRO A 349 17.11 22.24 -9.16
CA PRO A 349 16.50 23.53 -8.85
C PRO A 349 15.25 23.42 -7.94
N PHE A 350 14.89 22.20 -7.50
CA PHE A 350 13.70 21.93 -6.70
C PHE A 350 13.85 22.26 -5.20
N ASP A 351 15.03 22.72 -4.74
CA ASP A 351 15.22 23.35 -3.45
C ASP A 351 14.49 24.70 -3.34
N ASN A 352 14.23 25.35 -4.48
CA ASN A 352 13.42 26.55 -4.55
C ASN A 352 11.92 26.22 -4.63
N ILE A 353 11.14 26.64 -3.64
CA ILE A 353 9.68 26.41 -3.58
C ILE A 353 8.94 26.97 -4.79
N LEU A 354 9.38 28.12 -5.35
CA LEU A 354 8.74 28.73 -6.50
C LEU A 354 8.86 27.85 -7.75
N VAL A 355 9.97 27.11 -7.90
CA VAL A 355 10.14 26.12 -9.00
C VAL A 355 9.17 24.95 -8.81
N ARG A 356 9.01 24.46 -7.58
CA ARG A 356 8.07 23.37 -7.30
C ARG A 356 6.63 23.80 -7.55
N GLN A 357 6.24 24.99 -7.07
CA GLN A 357 4.91 25.54 -7.32
C GLN A 357 4.68 25.84 -8.81
N ALA A 358 5.69 26.31 -9.55
CA ALA A 358 5.59 26.47 -11.00
C ALA A 358 5.29 25.14 -11.69
N LEU A 359 5.90 24.05 -11.26
CA LEU A 359 5.65 22.72 -11.81
C LEU A 359 4.23 22.22 -11.47
N GLU A 360 3.71 22.53 -10.29
CA GLU A 360 2.31 22.25 -9.91
C GLU A 360 1.30 22.94 -10.85
N TYR A 361 1.50 24.24 -11.17
CA TYR A 361 0.67 25.00 -12.11
C TYR A 361 0.84 24.56 -13.58
N SER A 362 1.85 23.75 -13.89
CA SER A 362 2.15 23.31 -15.26
C SER A 362 1.33 22.11 -15.73
N LEU A 363 0.52 21.51 -14.85
CA LEU A 363 -0.14 20.23 -15.10
C LEU A 363 -1.65 20.39 -15.27
N ASP A 364 -2.15 20.11 -16.49
CA ASP A 364 -3.57 19.83 -16.73
C ASP A 364 -3.85 18.36 -16.36
N ARG A 365 -4.13 18.16 -15.07
CA ARG A 365 -4.33 16.84 -14.49
C ARG A 365 -5.55 16.10 -15.05
N GLU A 366 -6.62 16.83 -15.34
CA GLU A 366 -7.83 16.28 -15.95
C GLU A 366 -7.56 15.76 -17.36
N LEU A 367 -6.82 16.52 -18.16
CA LEU A 367 -6.44 16.09 -19.51
C LEU A 367 -5.53 14.85 -19.45
N LEU A 368 -4.53 14.86 -18.56
CA LEU A 368 -3.62 13.71 -18.40
C LEU A 368 -4.36 12.45 -17.95
N ALA A 369 -5.18 12.55 -16.89
CA ALA A 369 -5.97 11.43 -16.40
C ALA A 369 -6.87 10.85 -17.48
N LYS A 370 -7.65 11.70 -18.15
CA LYS A 370 -8.59 11.29 -19.19
C LYS A 370 -7.92 10.64 -20.40
N SER A 371 -6.84 11.25 -20.90
CA SER A 371 -6.19 10.80 -22.14
C SER A 371 -5.36 9.52 -21.96
N LEU A 372 -4.75 9.35 -20.77
CA LEU A 372 -3.84 8.22 -20.51
C LEU A 372 -4.54 6.98 -19.96
N THR A 373 -5.72 7.15 -19.32
CA THR A 373 -6.39 6.06 -18.61
C THR A 373 -7.82 5.81 -19.08
N GLN A 374 -8.20 6.36 -20.21
CA GLN A 374 -9.57 6.27 -20.75
C GLN A 374 -10.63 6.80 -19.75
N GLY A 375 -10.22 7.61 -18.77
CA GLY A 375 -11.10 8.14 -17.71
C GLY A 375 -11.30 7.20 -16.51
N SER A 376 -10.48 6.17 -16.35
CA SER A 376 -10.50 5.32 -15.15
C SER A 376 -9.84 5.99 -13.93
N ALA A 377 -8.83 6.83 -14.15
CA ALA A 377 -8.12 7.56 -13.10
C ALA A 377 -8.86 8.83 -12.66
N THR A 378 -8.57 9.27 -11.43
CA THR A 378 -9.09 10.52 -10.86
C THR A 378 -7.96 11.55 -10.77
N ALA A 379 -8.10 12.67 -11.47
CA ALA A 379 -7.17 13.79 -11.38
C ALA A 379 -7.05 14.29 -9.93
N SER A 380 -5.84 14.51 -9.45
CA SER A 380 -5.60 15.00 -8.10
C SER A 380 -4.25 15.66 -7.98
N SER A 381 -4.18 16.73 -7.20
CA SER A 381 -2.93 17.33 -6.72
C SER A 381 -2.55 16.82 -5.32
N GLN A 382 -3.40 16.06 -4.66
CA GLN A 382 -3.17 15.54 -3.31
C GLN A 382 -2.58 14.12 -3.37
N PRO A 383 -1.62 13.77 -2.50
CA PRO A 383 -1.08 12.40 -2.39
C PRO A 383 -2.07 11.38 -1.81
N LEU A 384 -3.09 11.82 -1.08
CA LEU A 384 -4.12 10.93 -0.55
C LEU A 384 -5.36 10.89 -1.45
N PRO A 385 -5.96 9.69 -1.68
CA PRO A 385 -7.16 9.56 -2.49
C PRO A 385 -8.40 10.09 -1.77
N THR A 386 -9.44 10.43 -2.52
CA THR A 386 -10.73 10.94 -2.01
C THR A 386 -11.43 10.01 -1.01
N THR A 387 -11.04 8.73 -0.99
CA THR A 387 -11.55 7.72 -0.05
C THR A 387 -10.80 7.71 1.29
N SER A 388 -9.68 8.45 1.39
CA SER A 388 -8.89 8.53 2.62
C SER A 388 -9.60 9.34 3.71
N LEU A 389 -9.51 8.88 4.97
CA LEU A 389 -10.02 9.61 6.13
C LEU A 389 -9.35 10.98 6.33
N ALA A 390 -8.18 11.17 5.75
CA ALA A 390 -7.41 12.42 5.83
C ALA A 390 -7.45 13.24 4.54
N TYR A 391 -8.22 12.85 3.54
CA TYR A 391 -8.43 13.66 2.35
C TYR A 391 -9.08 15.00 2.72
N ASP A 392 -8.51 16.08 2.23
CA ASP A 392 -9.04 17.43 2.50
C ASP A 392 -9.58 18.06 1.21
N LYS A 393 -10.91 18.07 1.09
CA LYS A 393 -11.58 18.69 -0.06
C LYS A 393 -11.26 20.17 -0.25
N SER A 394 -10.88 20.89 0.81
CA SER A 394 -10.54 22.32 0.72
C SER A 394 -9.25 22.58 -0.05
N LEU A 395 -8.39 21.56 -0.21
CA LEU A 395 -7.14 21.64 -0.95
C LEU A 395 -7.32 21.33 -2.45
N GLU A 396 -8.51 20.85 -2.86
CA GLU A 396 -8.82 20.68 -4.28
C GLU A 396 -8.70 22.00 -5.02
N GLY A 397 -8.03 21.98 -6.18
CA GLY A 397 -7.86 23.19 -6.99
C GLY A 397 -6.86 24.21 -6.44
N MET A 398 -6.04 23.86 -5.43
CA MET A 398 -4.97 24.74 -4.95
C MET A 398 -4.00 25.13 -6.09
N TYR A 399 -3.74 24.21 -7.01
CA TYR A 399 -2.86 24.40 -8.17
C TYR A 399 -3.62 24.11 -9.48
N PRO A 400 -4.49 25.04 -9.95
CA PRO A 400 -5.14 24.88 -11.24
C PRO A 400 -4.10 25.00 -12.37
N TYR A 401 -4.36 24.37 -13.51
CA TYR A 401 -3.50 24.51 -14.68
C TYR A 401 -3.42 25.98 -15.14
N ASP A 402 -2.25 26.58 -15.00
CA ASP A 402 -1.96 27.97 -15.36
C ASP A 402 -0.50 28.14 -15.81
N PRO A 403 -0.20 27.86 -17.10
CA PRO A 403 1.15 28.02 -17.65
C PRO A 403 1.72 29.44 -17.54
N ALA A 404 0.86 30.47 -17.53
CA ALA A 404 1.31 31.85 -17.38
C ALA A 404 1.82 32.11 -15.96
N LYS A 405 1.07 31.67 -14.96
CA LYS A 405 1.47 31.69 -13.56
C LYS A 405 2.76 30.92 -13.31
N ALA A 406 2.89 29.73 -13.93
CA ALA A 406 4.11 28.92 -13.84
C ALA A 406 5.34 29.70 -14.37
N LYS A 407 5.25 30.34 -15.54
CA LYS A 407 6.33 31.20 -16.08
C LYS A 407 6.68 32.33 -15.15
N ASP A 408 5.68 33.00 -14.56
CA ASP A 408 5.91 34.09 -13.61
C ASP A 408 6.65 33.60 -12.36
N LEU A 409 6.31 32.44 -11.83
CA LEU A 409 7.00 31.83 -10.70
C LEU A 409 8.44 31.44 -11.04
N LEU A 410 8.68 30.86 -12.23
CA LEU A 410 10.04 30.56 -12.71
C LEU A 410 10.87 31.85 -12.85
N LYS A 411 10.29 32.91 -13.38
CA LYS A 411 10.98 34.22 -13.47
C LYS A 411 11.35 34.75 -12.09
N GLN A 412 10.44 34.67 -11.11
CA GLN A 412 10.71 35.08 -9.72
C GLN A 412 11.79 34.17 -9.07
N ALA A 413 11.84 32.90 -9.46
CA ALA A 413 12.85 31.94 -9.02
C ALA A 413 14.24 32.14 -9.66
N GLY A 414 14.39 33.11 -10.57
CA GLY A 414 15.66 33.41 -11.27
C GLY A 414 15.80 32.73 -12.65
N PHE A 415 14.73 32.17 -13.20
CA PHE A 415 14.70 31.49 -14.50
C PHE A 415 13.79 32.18 -15.52
N PRO A 416 14.11 33.42 -15.93
CA PRO A 416 13.22 34.22 -16.81
C PRO A 416 13.06 33.62 -18.23
N ASN A 417 13.96 32.77 -18.66
CA ASN A 417 13.94 32.12 -19.96
C ASN A 417 13.51 30.65 -19.89
N GLY A 418 12.94 30.23 -18.75
CA GLY A 418 12.62 28.85 -18.48
C GLY A 418 13.81 28.03 -17.93
N ILE A 419 13.60 26.74 -17.72
CA ILE A 419 14.57 25.85 -17.08
C ILE A 419 14.61 24.49 -17.79
N THR A 420 15.82 23.94 -17.96
CA THR A 420 16.02 22.58 -18.46
C THR A 420 16.37 21.65 -17.30
N VAL A 421 15.71 20.49 -17.23
CA VAL A 421 15.87 19.50 -16.15
C VAL A 421 15.95 18.10 -16.74
N ASP A 422 16.93 17.31 -16.27
CA ASP A 422 16.99 15.88 -16.57
C ASP A 422 16.00 15.13 -15.67
N VAL A 423 15.07 14.38 -16.28
CA VAL A 423 13.95 13.72 -15.59
C VAL A 423 14.03 12.22 -15.79
N GLY A 424 14.10 11.45 -14.72
CA GLY A 424 14.05 10.00 -14.79
C GLY A 424 12.72 9.50 -15.37
N ALA A 425 12.80 8.66 -16.41
CA ALA A 425 11.66 8.04 -17.07
C ALA A 425 11.81 6.53 -17.04
N ILE A 426 10.86 5.82 -16.44
CA ILE A 426 10.91 4.36 -16.32
C ILE A 426 10.70 3.73 -17.69
N ASN A 427 11.60 2.83 -18.07
CA ASN A 427 11.52 2.06 -19.32
C ASN A 427 10.44 0.97 -19.25
N TYR A 428 9.18 1.41 -19.22
CA TYR A 428 8.01 0.56 -19.26
C TYR A 428 6.90 1.31 -20.03
N PRO A 429 6.16 0.68 -20.93
CA PRO A 429 5.27 1.36 -21.89
C PRO A 429 4.37 2.43 -21.28
N TYR A 430 3.72 2.11 -20.17
CA TYR A 430 2.85 3.06 -19.45
C TYR A 430 3.61 4.32 -18.99
N TYR A 431 4.75 4.15 -18.32
CA TYR A 431 5.54 5.28 -17.81
C TYR A 431 6.22 6.05 -18.93
N THR A 432 6.59 5.39 -20.04
CA THR A 432 7.14 6.08 -21.22
C THR A 432 6.10 7.02 -21.80
N THR A 433 4.85 6.54 -21.99
CA THR A 433 3.75 7.38 -22.51
C THR A 433 3.41 8.53 -21.56
N LEU A 434 3.32 8.26 -20.25
CA LEU A 434 3.09 9.29 -19.22
C LEU A 434 4.21 10.34 -19.23
N SER A 435 5.48 9.91 -19.30
CA SER A 435 6.62 10.82 -19.30
C SER A 435 6.65 11.74 -20.52
N GLN A 436 6.31 11.19 -21.70
CA GLN A 436 6.20 11.99 -22.93
C GLN A 436 5.05 13.01 -22.85
N ALA A 437 3.88 12.59 -22.35
CA ALA A 437 2.74 13.48 -22.20
C ALA A 437 3.03 14.64 -21.22
N VAL A 438 3.66 14.34 -20.08
CA VAL A 438 4.10 15.36 -19.12
C VAL A 438 5.18 16.27 -19.72
N GLN A 439 6.20 15.70 -20.40
CA GLN A 439 7.25 16.46 -21.07
C GLN A 439 6.67 17.48 -22.06
N ASP A 440 5.67 17.09 -22.86
CA ASP A 440 5.06 17.98 -23.82
C ASP A 440 4.23 19.07 -23.14
N MET A 441 3.48 18.73 -22.11
CA MET A 441 2.60 19.67 -21.40
C MET A 441 3.38 20.77 -20.68
N VAL A 442 4.48 20.46 -20.00
CA VAL A 442 5.23 21.45 -19.19
C VAL A 442 6.01 22.45 -20.02
N LYS A 443 6.18 22.23 -21.34
CA LYS A 443 6.86 23.18 -22.26
C LYS A 443 6.20 24.55 -22.26
N ASP A 444 4.88 24.56 -22.27
CA ASP A 444 4.11 25.82 -22.27
C ASP A 444 4.26 26.61 -20.97
N SER A 445 4.80 25.99 -19.94
CA SER A 445 5.06 26.59 -18.63
C SER A 445 6.53 26.99 -18.42
N GLY A 446 7.38 26.82 -19.45
CA GLY A 446 8.79 27.18 -19.39
C GLY A 446 9.73 26.08 -18.85
N PHE A 447 9.24 24.86 -18.69
CA PHE A 447 10.08 23.71 -18.39
C PHE A 447 10.48 22.97 -19.67
N THR A 448 11.75 22.57 -19.75
CA THR A 448 12.25 21.64 -20.76
C THR A 448 12.73 20.37 -20.05
N PHE A 449 12.00 19.27 -20.19
CA PHE A 449 12.37 18.00 -19.59
C PHE A 449 13.20 17.17 -20.56
N ASN A 450 14.41 16.79 -20.16
CA ASN A 450 15.23 15.80 -20.83
C ASN A 450 14.95 14.43 -20.19
N LEU A 451 14.28 13.54 -20.90
CA LEU A 451 13.93 12.22 -20.34
C LEU A 451 15.17 11.30 -20.31
N VAL A 452 15.56 10.89 -19.11
CA VAL A 452 16.65 9.94 -18.84
C VAL A 452 16.03 8.57 -18.55
N THR A 453 16.29 7.61 -19.42
CA THR A 453 15.73 6.26 -19.29
C THR A 453 16.29 5.55 -18.05
N VAL A 454 15.40 4.98 -17.23
CA VAL A 454 15.72 4.21 -16.02
C VAL A 454 15.08 2.83 -16.11
N ALA A 455 15.85 1.78 -15.83
CA ALA A 455 15.29 0.43 -15.77
C ALA A 455 14.30 0.30 -14.60
N PRO A 456 13.17 -0.42 -14.75
CA PRO A 456 12.17 -0.56 -13.69
C PRO A 456 12.73 -1.09 -12.37
N ALA A 457 13.69 -2.01 -12.42
CA ALA A 457 14.34 -2.57 -11.23
C ALA A 457 15.21 -1.55 -10.47
N ASP A 458 15.69 -0.50 -11.13
CA ASP A 458 16.64 0.45 -10.57
C ASP A 458 15.96 1.69 -9.97
N ILE A 459 14.72 1.97 -10.32
CA ILE A 459 14.09 3.26 -9.99
C ILE A 459 14.09 3.52 -8.49
N ASN A 460 13.62 2.58 -7.67
CA ASN A 460 13.55 2.75 -6.22
C ASN A 460 14.94 2.91 -5.58
N ASN A 461 15.94 2.22 -6.10
CA ASN A 461 17.31 2.38 -5.64
C ASN A 461 17.84 3.79 -5.91
N ARG A 462 17.60 4.31 -7.12
CA ARG A 462 18.03 5.65 -7.53
C ARG A 462 17.29 6.77 -6.82
N LEU A 463 15.97 6.62 -6.60
CA LEU A 463 15.14 7.64 -5.93
C LEU A 463 15.42 7.69 -4.42
N TYR A 464 15.41 6.54 -3.73
CA TYR A 464 15.32 6.51 -2.27
C TYR A 464 16.64 6.15 -1.57
N LYS A 465 17.52 5.35 -2.21
CA LYS A 465 18.80 4.95 -1.61
C LYS A 465 19.94 5.83 -2.08
N LEU A 466 20.22 5.86 -3.39
CA LEU A 466 21.29 6.66 -3.96
C LEU A 466 20.93 8.15 -4.00
N LYS A 467 19.65 8.48 -4.16
CA LYS A 467 19.12 9.85 -4.25
C LYS A 467 19.84 10.68 -5.34
N ASP A 468 20.23 9.99 -6.43
CA ASP A 468 20.96 10.59 -7.56
C ASP A 468 20.02 11.11 -8.66
N LEU A 469 18.72 10.78 -8.59
CA LEU A 469 17.69 11.36 -9.44
C LEU A 469 16.94 12.46 -8.66
N PRO A 470 17.16 13.74 -8.98
CA PRO A 470 16.44 14.82 -8.31
C PRO A 470 14.97 14.90 -8.69
N VAL A 471 14.60 14.37 -9.85
CA VAL A 471 13.23 14.35 -10.37
C VAL A 471 13.02 13.12 -11.23
N ALA A 472 11.82 12.50 -11.17
CA ALA A 472 11.42 11.41 -12.03
C ALA A 472 9.90 11.36 -12.18
N ILE A 473 9.42 10.80 -13.29
CA ILE A 473 8.01 10.48 -13.49
C ILE A 473 7.79 9.02 -13.13
N THR A 474 6.97 8.79 -12.11
CA THR A 474 6.78 7.49 -11.48
C THR A 474 5.37 7.34 -10.90
N ALA A 475 5.13 6.30 -10.13
CA ALA A 475 3.95 6.18 -9.29
C ALA A 475 4.36 5.79 -7.87
N PHE A 476 3.56 6.20 -6.90
CA PHE A 476 3.70 5.82 -5.51
C PHE A 476 2.53 4.91 -5.10
N ALA A 477 2.85 3.78 -4.51
CA ALA A 477 1.86 2.88 -3.94
C ALA A 477 1.56 3.31 -2.50
N GLY A 478 0.45 4.01 -2.30
CA GLY A 478 -0.02 4.38 -0.97
C GLY A 478 -0.55 3.18 -0.19
N ASN A 479 -0.73 3.38 1.10
CA ASN A 479 -1.36 2.43 2.00
C ASN A 479 -2.82 2.80 2.26
N SER A 480 -3.61 1.84 2.76
CA SER A 480 -4.98 2.10 3.20
C SER A 480 -5.05 3.09 4.37
N ASP A 481 -4.04 3.07 5.25
CA ASP A 481 -3.89 4.07 6.30
C ASP A 481 -3.11 5.28 5.81
N PRO A 482 -3.69 6.50 5.88
CA PRO A 482 -2.99 7.71 5.44
C PRO A 482 -1.69 7.97 6.21
N GLY A 483 -1.64 7.61 7.51
CA GLY A 483 -0.46 7.78 8.34
C GLY A 483 0.73 6.99 7.82
N LEU A 484 0.51 5.76 7.35
CA LEU A 484 1.58 4.94 6.75
C LEU A 484 2.12 5.54 5.45
N THR A 485 1.23 6.06 4.59
CA THR A 485 1.60 6.74 3.35
C THR A 485 2.40 8.01 3.62
N LEU A 486 1.85 8.87 4.48
CA LEU A 486 2.45 10.17 4.79
C LEU A 486 3.77 10.01 5.55
N GLU A 487 3.86 9.07 6.50
CA GLU A 487 5.11 8.80 7.22
C GLU A 487 6.20 8.27 6.29
N ALA A 488 5.88 7.29 5.44
CA ALA A 488 6.86 6.73 4.51
C ALA A 488 7.45 7.79 3.58
N LYS A 489 6.62 8.74 3.13
CA LYS A 489 6.99 9.70 2.09
C LYS A 489 7.47 11.05 2.61
N PHE A 490 6.93 11.53 3.73
CA PHE A 490 7.15 12.91 4.18
C PHE A 490 7.79 13.03 5.56
N SER A 491 7.91 11.96 6.37
CA SER A 491 8.66 12.08 7.62
C SER A 491 10.17 12.20 7.37
N SER A 492 10.89 12.85 8.27
CA SER A 492 12.35 12.97 8.19
C SER A 492 13.08 11.62 8.15
N THR A 493 12.42 10.56 8.65
CA THR A 493 12.95 9.17 8.68
C THR A 493 12.23 8.24 7.71
N GLY A 494 11.37 8.76 6.84
CA GLY A 494 10.59 7.98 5.89
C GLY A 494 11.47 7.24 4.88
N ASN A 495 11.19 5.95 4.69
CA ASN A 495 11.96 5.10 3.78
C ASN A 495 11.78 5.46 2.29
N SER A 496 10.71 6.15 1.97
CA SER A 496 10.40 6.67 0.62
C SER A 496 10.50 8.20 0.56
N ASN A 497 11.12 8.82 1.58
CA ASN A 497 11.38 10.25 1.58
C ASN A 497 12.63 10.57 0.74
N PRO A 498 12.46 11.27 -0.40
CA PRO A 498 13.60 11.59 -1.29
C PRO A 498 14.58 12.55 -0.64
N ALA A 499 14.09 13.50 0.13
CA ALA A 499 14.90 14.56 0.71
C ALA A 499 15.70 14.08 1.94
N GLY A 500 15.18 13.12 2.71
CA GLY A 500 15.74 12.70 3.99
C GLY A 500 15.62 13.78 5.08
N THR A 501 14.73 14.73 4.87
CA THR A 501 14.31 15.81 5.78
C THR A 501 12.84 16.10 5.56
N THR A 502 12.22 16.96 6.36
CA THR A 502 10.80 17.31 6.22
C THR A 502 10.56 18.80 6.46
N ALA A 503 9.37 19.28 6.12
CA ALA A 503 8.95 20.63 6.49
C ALA A 503 8.57 20.70 7.97
N ASP A 504 8.72 21.89 8.55
CA ASP A 504 8.44 22.13 9.96
C ASP A 504 7.02 21.70 10.34
N GLY A 505 6.91 20.94 11.43
CA GLY A 505 5.65 20.48 11.99
C GLY A 505 5.19 19.10 11.47
N ILE A 506 5.65 18.63 10.32
CA ILE A 506 5.17 17.34 9.73
C ILE A 506 5.46 16.17 10.68
N ASP A 507 6.70 16.01 11.16
CA ASP A 507 7.04 14.88 12.05
C ASP A 507 6.22 14.89 13.35
N ALA A 508 5.93 16.06 13.91
CA ALA A 508 5.12 16.17 15.13
C ALA A 508 3.66 15.79 14.87
N LEU A 509 3.09 16.20 13.73
CA LEU A 509 1.74 15.85 13.33
C LEU A 509 1.61 14.35 13.00
N LEU A 510 2.60 13.78 12.32
CA LEU A 510 2.66 12.34 12.05
C LEU A 510 2.72 11.54 13.37
N ALA A 511 3.55 11.98 14.32
CA ALA A 511 3.64 11.35 15.65
C ALA A 511 2.31 11.48 16.43
N LYS A 512 1.64 12.65 16.37
CA LYS A 512 0.30 12.86 16.98
C LYS A 512 -0.71 11.86 16.40
N GLY A 513 -0.78 11.72 15.09
CA GLY A 513 -1.69 10.79 14.43
C GLY A 513 -1.37 9.33 14.71
N ALA A 514 -0.09 8.94 14.69
CA ALA A 514 0.34 7.57 14.95
C ALA A 514 0.15 7.14 16.42
N GLY A 515 0.17 8.08 17.36
CA GLY A 515 0.02 7.83 18.80
C GLY A 515 -1.43 7.74 19.27
N SER A 516 -2.43 8.07 18.44
CA SER A 516 -3.86 8.07 18.84
C SER A 516 -4.64 6.99 18.13
N VAL A 517 -5.49 6.27 18.88
CA VAL A 517 -6.50 5.35 18.33
C VAL A 517 -7.80 6.07 17.94
N ASP A 518 -7.97 7.33 18.34
CA ASP A 518 -9.11 8.16 17.98
C ASP A 518 -9.00 8.61 16.51
N GLN A 519 -9.93 8.17 15.68
CA GLN A 519 -9.93 8.48 14.25
C GLN A 519 -10.09 9.98 13.96
N ALA A 520 -10.79 10.74 14.80
CA ALA A 520 -10.94 12.18 14.62
C ALA A 520 -9.60 12.90 14.85
N VAL A 521 -8.86 12.53 15.89
CA VAL A 521 -7.50 13.04 16.17
C VAL A 521 -6.54 12.69 15.04
N ARG A 522 -6.61 11.45 14.52
CA ARG A 522 -5.79 11.00 13.40
C ARG A 522 -6.11 11.77 12.12
N SER A 523 -7.40 11.87 11.79
CA SER A 523 -7.87 12.61 10.60
C SER A 523 -7.41 14.07 10.64
N ASP A 524 -7.62 14.76 11.78
CA ASP A 524 -7.18 16.15 11.95
C ASP A 524 -5.66 16.30 11.78
N ALA A 525 -4.87 15.45 12.43
CA ALA A 525 -3.42 15.52 12.33
C ALA A 525 -2.93 15.29 10.89
N TYR A 526 -3.45 14.28 10.20
CA TYR A 526 -3.01 13.95 8.85
C TYR A 526 -3.52 14.93 7.78
N LYS A 527 -4.68 15.57 7.95
CA LYS A 527 -5.10 16.71 7.11
C LYS A 527 -4.16 17.89 7.23
N GLN A 528 -3.67 18.18 8.44
CA GLN A 528 -2.66 19.22 8.63
C GLN A 528 -1.33 18.85 7.97
N VAL A 529 -0.94 17.57 7.95
CA VAL A 529 0.24 17.12 7.17
C VAL A 529 0.00 17.35 5.68
N GLU A 530 -1.17 16.98 5.17
CA GLU A 530 -1.54 17.16 3.77
C GLU A 530 -1.47 18.65 3.37
N ASP A 531 -2.01 19.53 4.19
CA ASP A 531 -1.94 20.99 3.98
C ASP A 531 -0.49 21.50 3.90
N LEU A 532 0.39 21.04 4.80
CA LEU A 532 1.80 21.39 4.77
C LEU A 532 2.51 20.84 3.52
N VAL A 533 2.23 19.60 3.13
CA VAL A 533 2.77 18.98 1.92
C VAL A 533 2.38 19.76 0.68
N MET A 534 1.10 20.13 0.56
CA MET A 534 0.57 20.88 -0.57
C MET A 534 1.13 22.31 -0.61
N LYS A 535 1.11 23.05 0.50
CA LYS A 535 1.63 24.44 0.57
C LYS A 535 3.10 24.52 0.22
N ASN A 536 3.88 23.51 0.61
CA ASN A 536 5.31 23.44 0.32
C ASN A 536 5.63 22.73 -1.00
N ALA A 537 4.61 22.23 -1.73
CA ALA A 537 4.75 21.45 -2.95
C ALA A 537 5.83 20.36 -2.80
N LEU A 538 5.69 19.50 -1.76
CA LEU A 538 6.66 18.43 -1.46
C LEU A 538 6.42 17.16 -2.29
N SER A 539 5.27 17.03 -2.92
CA SER A 539 4.91 16.00 -3.88
C SER A 539 4.14 16.63 -5.00
N ILE A 540 4.25 16.12 -6.21
CA ILE A 540 3.52 16.63 -7.37
C ILE A 540 2.70 15.48 -7.98
N PRO A 541 1.57 15.12 -7.34
CA PRO A 541 0.66 14.11 -7.88
C PRO A 541 0.04 14.56 -9.20
N ILE A 542 -0.25 13.62 -10.08
CA ILE A 542 -0.89 13.88 -11.37
C ILE A 542 -2.33 13.36 -11.32
N PHE A 543 -2.50 12.10 -10.96
CA PHE A 543 -3.81 11.46 -10.78
C PHE A 543 -3.68 10.20 -9.92
N HIS A 544 -4.74 9.85 -9.21
CA HIS A 544 -4.88 8.54 -8.58
C HIS A 544 -5.31 7.52 -9.64
N ASN A 545 -4.58 6.40 -9.69
CA ASN A 545 -4.91 5.32 -10.61
C ASN A 545 -6.29 4.75 -10.25
N GLY A 546 -7.12 4.59 -11.26
CA GLY A 546 -8.35 3.83 -11.16
C GLY A 546 -8.07 2.35 -11.29
N GLY A 547 -8.90 1.56 -10.65
CA GLY A 547 -8.93 0.13 -10.88
C GLY A 547 -10.18 -0.25 -11.64
N LEU A 548 -10.03 -1.07 -12.68
CA LEU A 548 -11.14 -1.58 -13.46
C LEU A 548 -11.31 -3.07 -13.20
N VAL A 549 -12.52 -3.45 -12.78
CA VAL A 549 -12.94 -4.85 -12.73
C VAL A 549 -14.20 -5.05 -13.56
N ALA A 550 -14.28 -6.19 -14.23
CA ALA A 550 -15.48 -6.66 -14.89
C ALA A 550 -15.98 -7.96 -14.24
N TYR A 551 -17.27 -8.17 -14.22
CA TYR A 551 -17.87 -9.34 -13.58
C TYR A 551 -19.24 -9.68 -14.19
N THR A 552 -19.68 -10.92 -14.00
CA THR A 552 -21.02 -11.33 -14.40
C THR A 552 -22.08 -10.58 -13.59
N PRO A 553 -23.18 -10.09 -14.20
CA PRO A 553 -24.26 -9.41 -13.48
C PRO A 553 -24.91 -10.24 -12.36
N LYS A 554 -24.70 -11.57 -12.38
CA LYS A 554 -25.17 -12.48 -11.31
C LYS A 554 -24.35 -12.39 -10.02
N LEU A 555 -23.13 -11.85 -10.07
CA LEU A 555 -22.27 -11.67 -8.93
C LEU A 555 -22.61 -10.37 -8.21
N GLN A 556 -22.84 -10.45 -6.91
CA GLN A 556 -23.21 -9.31 -6.06
C GLN A 556 -22.12 -9.04 -5.03
N GLY A 557 -22.10 -7.84 -4.45
CA GLY A 557 -21.16 -7.47 -3.40
C GLY A 557 -19.77 -7.02 -3.90
N VAL A 558 -19.54 -7.04 -5.21
CA VAL A 558 -18.24 -6.73 -5.82
C VAL A 558 -17.74 -5.34 -5.42
N LEU A 559 -16.51 -5.27 -4.92
CA LEU A 559 -15.75 -4.04 -4.59
C LEU A 559 -16.61 -2.97 -3.88
N LYS A 560 -17.11 -3.29 -2.70
CA LYS A 560 -17.85 -2.31 -1.88
C LYS A 560 -16.93 -1.43 -1.04
N GLY A 561 -15.62 -1.63 -1.07
CA GLY A 561 -14.68 -0.92 -0.24
C GLY A 561 -13.34 -0.67 -0.91
N TYR A 562 -12.41 -0.21 -0.07
CA TYR A 562 -11.03 -0.01 -0.45
C TYR A 562 -10.39 -1.33 -0.90
N THR A 563 -9.66 -1.27 -1.99
CA THR A 563 -8.87 -2.40 -2.48
C THR A 563 -7.50 -1.89 -2.95
N THR A 564 -6.46 -2.66 -2.70
CA THR A 564 -5.11 -2.32 -3.16
C THR A 564 -4.90 -2.80 -4.59
N CYS A 565 -5.45 -3.95 -4.94
CA CYS A 565 -5.14 -4.64 -6.19
C CYS A 565 -6.36 -5.20 -6.93
N LEU A 566 -7.57 -4.77 -6.59
CA LEU A 566 -8.79 -5.11 -7.32
C LEU A 566 -9.20 -6.60 -7.26
N ILE A 567 -8.57 -7.38 -6.41
CA ILE A 567 -8.97 -8.78 -6.20
C ILE A 567 -10.23 -8.82 -5.36
N GLY A 568 -10.31 -7.90 -4.40
CA GLY A 568 -11.45 -7.71 -3.50
C GLY A 568 -11.27 -8.42 -2.16
N ASP A 569 -11.63 -7.71 -1.11
CA ASP A 569 -11.71 -8.29 0.23
C ASP A 569 -13.05 -9.02 0.38
N PHE A 570 -13.07 -10.31 0.04
CA PHE A 570 -14.26 -11.14 0.13
C PHE A 570 -14.57 -11.60 1.58
N VAL A 571 -13.71 -11.27 2.53
CA VAL A 571 -13.88 -11.56 3.96
C VAL A 571 -14.63 -10.44 4.67
N SER A 572 -14.18 -9.19 4.52
CA SER A 572 -14.85 -8.03 5.13
C SER A 572 -16.07 -7.57 4.30
N THR A 573 -16.11 -7.89 3.02
CA THR A 573 -17.20 -7.53 2.11
C THR A 573 -17.70 -8.78 1.37
N PRO A 574 -18.79 -9.40 1.84
CA PRO A 574 -19.29 -10.62 1.24
C PRO A 574 -19.65 -10.47 -0.24
N VAL A 575 -19.13 -11.39 -1.04
CA VAL A 575 -19.44 -11.55 -2.46
C VAL A 575 -20.24 -12.83 -2.64
N TYR A 576 -21.30 -12.79 -3.44
CA TYR A 576 -22.20 -13.93 -3.60
C TYR A 576 -22.87 -13.95 -4.98
N PHE A 577 -23.25 -15.14 -5.41
CA PHE A 577 -24.16 -15.31 -6.53
C PHE A 577 -25.60 -15.24 -6.04
N LYS A 578 -26.42 -14.47 -6.73
CA LYS A 578 -27.86 -14.45 -6.50
C LYS A 578 -28.49 -15.74 -7.04
N LYS A 579 -29.45 -16.33 -6.27
CA LYS A 579 -30.25 -17.51 -6.68
C LYS A 579 -31.06 -17.26 -7.92
#